data_12391a0708c48bf5bec036c1f6a9c7ac
#
_entry.id   12391a0708c48bf5bec036c1f6a9c7ac
#
_cell.length_a   1.000
_cell.length_b   1.000
_cell.length_c   1.000
_cell.angle_alpha   90.00
_cell.angle_beta   90.00
_cell.angle_gamma   90.00
#
_symmetry.space_group_name_H-M   'P 1'
#
loop_
_entity.id
_entity.type
_entity.pdbx_description
1 polymer ?
#
loop_
_entity_poly.entity_id
_entity_poly.type
_entity_poly.pdbx_seq_one_letter_code
_entity_poly.pdbx_strand_id
1 'polypeptide(L)'
;MAITVKTKPTIHDILMKSLVARNTKMNAHVSYQVEPVVRKDLDFHLNEAPRFWFNNDPFLTRMFDALSLTFPDGERYFIECVRMFRDKIDNPELQKRVADFIKQEAQHGIAHDKMNQLMKEQGMPVDEFTSTLKKIFRFELTKRSPQYNIAMTAAAEHLTALMAETFYSNKKTLENAHPYVRALFAWHAIEEMEHRDVAFDVMRQVGEVPESTRRFVLVLTTVLMFGFTLYRTNIMLKCDGFSPKERLSMTLKGLPWFFGKNGTLTAMKKQYLDWFKKDFHPSQHPVIRQYPVWIETLEKTNDPIAAGEAFWQAGL
;
A
#
# COMPACT_ATOMS: atom_id res chain seq x y z
N MET A 1 -14.96 11.58 -51.63
CA MET A 1 -14.28 10.43 -51.01
C MET A 1 -13.76 10.89 -49.67
N ALA A 2 -14.50 10.60 -48.57
CA ALA A 2 -14.08 11.02 -47.21
C ALA A 2 -13.20 9.94 -46.62
N ILE A 3 -11.96 10.30 -46.29
CA ILE A 3 -11.00 9.43 -45.65
C ILE A 3 -11.32 9.40 -44.16
N THR A 4 -11.89 8.30 -43.68
CA THR A 4 -12.13 8.05 -42.26
C THR A 4 -10.80 7.65 -41.61
N VAL A 5 -10.18 8.59 -40.90
CA VAL A 5 -9.00 8.31 -40.08
C VAL A 5 -9.44 7.48 -38.86
N LYS A 6 -9.15 6.19 -38.83
CA LYS A 6 -9.29 5.37 -37.64
C LYS A 6 -8.23 5.82 -36.62
N THR A 7 -8.63 6.60 -35.63
CA THR A 7 -7.81 6.89 -34.46
C THR A 7 -7.52 5.59 -33.69
N LYS A 8 -6.29 5.36 -33.32
CA LYS A 8 -5.92 4.24 -32.42
C LYS A 8 -6.66 4.43 -31.10
N PRO A 9 -7.23 3.35 -30.51
CA PRO A 9 -7.90 3.46 -29.23
C PRO A 9 -6.93 4.00 -28.16
N THR A 10 -7.40 4.93 -27.37
CA THR A 10 -6.63 5.45 -26.22
C THR A 10 -6.47 4.36 -25.17
N ILE A 11 -5.43 4.48 -24.31
CA ILE A 11 -5.25 3.57 -23.17
C ILE A 11 -6.50 3.54 -22.29
N HIS A 12 -7.22 4.66 -22.17
CA HIS A 12 -8.52 4.75 -21.52
C HIS A 12 -9.56 3.80 -22.18
N ASP A 13 -9.63 3.74 -23.51
CA ASP A 13 -10.54 2.83 -24.22
C ASP A 13 -10.14 1.37 -24.05
N ILE A 14 -8.83 1.10 -23.92
CA ILE A 14 -8.31 -0.25 -23.68
C ILE A 14 -8.58 -0.65 -22.23
N LEU A 15 -8.32 0.22 -21.26
CA LEU A 15 -8.64 0.01 -19.84
C LEU A 15 -10.14 -0.13 -19.62
N MET A 16 -10.97 0.73 -20.19
CA MET A 16 -12.43 0.64 -20.09
C MET A 16 -12.98 -0.59 -20.82
N LYS A 17 -12.41 -1.01 -21.95
CA LYS A 17 -12.77 -2.25 -22.63
C LYS A 17 -12.32 -3.50 -21.86
N SER A 18 -11.15 -3.50 -21.21
CA SER A 18 -10.75 -4.60 -20.32
C SER A 18 -11.62 -4.69 -19.07
N LEU A 19 -12.07 -3.55 -18.54
CA LEU A 19 -13.03 -3.47 -17.43
C LEU A 19 -14.45 -3.96 -17.84
N VAL A 20 -14.84 -3.77 -19.10
CA VAL A 20 -16.19 -4.13 -19.60
C VAL A 20 -16.23 -5.53 -20.23
N ALA A 21 -15.15 -6.03 -20.84
CA ALA A 21 -15.15 -7.26 -21.64
C ALA A 21 -15.19 -8.58 -20.84
N ARG A 22 -15.07 -8.56 -19.52
CA ARG A 22 -15.18 -9.76 -18.65
C ARG A 22 -16.57 -10.00 -18.07
N ASN A 23 -17.60 -9.29 -18.56
CA ASN A 23 -19.00 -9.40 -18.10
C ASN A 23 -19.81 -10.44 -18.88
N THR A 24 -19.38 -11.71 -18.95
CA THR A 24 -20.24 -12.77 -19.45
C THR A 24 -20.18 -14.05 -18.60
N LYS A 25 -21.27 -14.21 -17.84
CA LYS A 25 -21.77 -15.43 -17.20
C LYS A 25 -21.09 -15.88 -15.89
N MET A 26 -21.69 -15.51 -14.85
CA MET A 26 -22.14 -16.14 -13.59
C MET A 26 -22.13 -15.11 -12.46
N ASN A 27 -23.29 -14.86 -11.84
CA ASN A 27 -23.57 -13.98 -10.68
C ASN A 27 -22.70 -12.73 -10.62
N ALA A 28 -23.18 -11.63 -11.19
CA ALA A 28 -22.46 -10.42 -11.52
C ALA A 28 -21.88 -9.67 -10.30
N HIS A 29 -20.75 -10.08 -9.78
CA HIS A 29 -19.87 -9.17 -9.07
C HIS A 29 -18.98 -8.47 -10.11
N VAL A 30 -19.11 -7.14 -10.18
CA VAL A 30 -18.22 -6.32 -11.02
C VAL A 30 -16.79 -6.49 -10.47
N SER A 31 -15.85 -6.93 -11.31
CA SER A 31 -14.44 -7.00 -10.96
C SER A 31 -13.70 -5.75 -11.45
N TYR A 32 -12.97 -5.09 -10.55
CA TYR A 32 -12.11 -3.93 -10.83
C TYR A 32 -10.62 -4.31 -10.78
N GLN A 33 -10.29 -5.47 -11.31
CA GLN A 33 -8.92 -5.96 -11.37
C GLN A 33 -8.09 -5.14 -12.36
N VAL A 34 -6.90 -4.74 -11.95
CA VAL A 34 -5.90 -4.07 -12.77
C VAL A 34 -4.64 -4.93 -12.80
N GLU A 35 -3.91 -4.93 -13.91
CA GLU A 35 -2.68 -5.70 -14.04
C GLU A 35 -1.50 -4.96 -13.39
N PRO A 36 -0.64 -5.67 -12.62
CA PRO A 36 0.58 -5.09 -12.08
C PRO A 36 1.52 -4.60 -13.19
N VAL A 37 1.97 -3.35 -13.08
CA VAL A 37 2.94 -2.73 -13.99
C VAL A 37 4.18 -2.33 -13.20
N VAL A 38 5.29 -2.99 -13.46
CA VAL A 38 6.55 -2.75 -12.74
C VAL A 38 7.22 -1.46 -13.22
N ARG A 39 7.41 -0.51 -12.31
CA ARG A 39 8.12 0.76 -12.56
C ARG A 39 9.43 0.76 -11.78
N LYS A 40 10.50 1.19 -12.42
CA LYS A 40 11.85 1.16 -11.86
C LYS A 40 12.49 2.53 -11.92
N ASP A 41 13.50 2.70 -11.10
CA ASP A 41 14.39 3.87 -11.13
C ASP A 41 13.68 5.21 -10.95
N LEU A 42 12.53 5.21 -10.24
CA LEU A 42 11.84 6.44 -9.90
C LEU A 42 12.60 7.19 -8.80
N ASP A 43 12.81 8.47 -9.02
CA ASP A 43 13.42 9.36 -8.01
C ASP A 43 12.39 10.35 -7.47
N PHE A 44 12.25 10.37 -6.17
CA PHE A 44 11.32 11.21 -5.44
C PHE A 44 11.99 12.40 -4.74
N HIS A 45 13.28 12.61 -4.95
CA HIS A 45 14.08 13.71 -4.34
C HIS A 45 13.88 13.83 -2.82
N LEU A 46 13.78 12.69 -2.12
CA LEU A 46 13.41 12.62 -0.69
C LEU A 46 14.39 13.38 0.22
N ASN A 47 15.66 13.50 -0.19
CA ASN A 47 16.70 14.26 0.51
C ASN A 47 16.41 15.77 0.61
N GLU A 48 15.50 16.30 -0.20
CA GLU A 48 15.07 17.69 -0.15
C GLU A 48 13.87 17.93 0.78
N ALA A 49 13.27 16.85 1.30
CA ALA A 49 12.15 16.97 2.22
C ALA A 49 12.61 17.42 3.61
N PRO A 50 11.88 18.35 4.27
CA PRO A 50 12.24 18.81 5.61
C PRO A 50 12.05 17.71 6.65
N ARG A 51 12.75 17.83 7.81
CA ARG A 51 12.67 16.86 8.91
C ARG A 51 11.24 16.52 9.31
N PHE A 52 10.38 17.52 9.44
CA PHE A 52 8.94 17.35 9.73
C PHE A 52 8.14 17.70 8.48
N TRP A 53 8.19 16.79 7.53
CA TRP A 53 7.66 16.98 6.17
C TRP A 53 6.12 17.06 6.09
N PHE A 54 5.41 16.72 7.15
CA PHE A 54 3.96 16.91 7.24
C PHE A 54 3.63 18.27 7.90
N ASN A 55 3.88 19.36 7.19
CA ASN A 55 3.63 20.75 7.62
C ASN A 55 4.14 21.09 9.04
N ASN A 56 5.35 20.64 9.35
CA ASN A 56 5.94 20.77 10.69
C ASN A 56 5.15 20.09 11.84
N ASP A 57 4.25 19.16 11.53
CA ASP A 57 3.61 18.32 12.55
C ASP A 57 4.51 17.10 12.86
N PRO A 58 5.15 17.04 14.05
CA PRO A 58 6.04 15.94 14.39
C PRO A 58 5.31 14.60 14.51
N PHE A 59 4.06 14.61 15.02
CA PHE A 59 3.33 13.37 15.24
C PHE A 59 2.92 12.73 13.91
N LEU A 60 2.29 13.48 13.02
CA LEU A 60 1.88 12.95 11.71
C LEU A 60 3.11 12.55 10.89
N THR A 61 4.18 13.36 10.87
CA THR A 61 5.43 12.98 10.20
C THR A 61 5.94 11.64 10.71
N ARG A 62 6.10 11.49 12.04
CA ARG A 62 6.65 10.26 12.62
C ARG A 62 5.71 9.05 12.53
N MET A 63 4.40 9.26 12.41
CA MET A 63 3.45 8.18 12.11
C MET A 63 3.68 7.59 10.72
N PHE A 64 3.79 8.44 9.70
CA PHE A 64 4.08 7.99 8.34
C PHE A 64 5.50 7.44 8.19
N ASP A 65 6.49 8.04 8.86
CA ASP A 65 7.86 7.53 8.92
C ASP A 65 7.90 6.12 9.53
N ALA A 66 7.21 5.89 10.64
CA ALA A 66 7.13 4.61 11.32
C ALA A 66 6.38 3.54 10.49
N LEU A 67 5.39 3.95 9.69
CA LEU A 67 4.71 3.09 8.73
C LEU A 67 5.65 2.71 7.59
N SER A 68 6.26 3.71 6.93
CA SER A 68 7.22 3.54 5.84
C SER A 68 8.38 2.63 6.22
N LEU A 69 8.90 2.78 7.45
CA LEU A 69 9.98 1.95 7.98
C LEU A 69 9.67 0.45 7.98
N THR A 70 8.38 0.09 8.02
CA THR A 70 7.95 -1.31 8.03
C THR A 70 8.02 -1.94 6.64
N PHE A 71 7.83 -1.16 5.57
CA PHE A 71 7.64 -1.65 4.23
C PHE A 71 8.82 -2.50 3.71
N PRO A 72 10.09 -2.07 3.72
CA PRO A 72 11.16 -2.86 3.09
C PRO A 72 11.30 -4.29 3.62
N ASP A 73 11.15 -4.49 4.92
CA ASP A 73 11.23 -5.84 5.51
C ASP A 73 9.89 -6.59 5.41
N GLY A 74 8.76 -5.87 5.45
CA GLY A 74 7.41 -6.41 5.23
C GLY A 74 7.23 -6.95 3.82
N GLU A 75 7.59 -6.16 2.83
CA GLU A 75 7.50 -6.51 1.40
C GLU A 75 8.44 -7.68 1.05
N ARG A 76 9.64 -7.69 1.64
CA ARG A 76 10.53 -8.84 1.56
C ARG A 76 9.89 -10.11 2.11
N TYR A 77 9.17 -10.00 3.23
CA TYR A 77 8.38 -11.10 3.79
C TYR A 77 7.24 -11.51 2.85
N PHE A 78 6.50 -10.57 2.22
CA PHE A 78 5.45 -10.86 1.25
C PHE A 78 5.98 -11.63 0.04
N ILE A 79 7.10 -11.19 -0.51
CA ILE A 79 7.79 -11.88 -1.60
C ILE A 79 8.08 -13.35 -1.24
N GLU A 80 8.63 -13.61 -0.05
CA GLU A 80 8.93 -14.99 0.38
C GLU A 80 7.65 -15.81 0.59
N CYS A 81 6.58 -15.20 1.11
CA CYS A 81 5.30 -15.89 1.31
C CYS A 81 4.67 -16.34 -0.02
N VAL A 82 4.63 -15.49 -1.05
CA VAL A 82 4.07 -15.90 -2.35
C VAL A 82 4.98 -16.90 -3.07
N ARG A 83 6.30 -16.81 -2.90
CA ARG A 83 7.27 -17.77 -3.45
C ARG A 83 7.06 -19.19 -2.94
N MET A 84 6.60 -19.39 -1.69
CA MET A 84 6.29 -20.70 -1.14
C MET A 84 5.20 -21.46 -1.93
N PHE A 85 4.40 -20.75 -2.71
CA PHE A 85 3.32 -21.32 -3.51
C PHE A 85 3.58 -21.31 -5.00
N ARG A 86 4.65 -20.64 -5.47
CA ARG A 86 4.93 -20.39 -6.89
C ARG A 86 4.84 -21.64 -7.76
N ASP A 87 5.46 -22.72 -7.32
CA ASP A 87 5.52 -23.98 -8.08
C ASP A 87 4.21 -24.79 -8.05
N LYS A 88 3.21 -24.31 -7.28
CA LYS A 88 1.87 -24.92 -7.15
C LYS A 88 0.81 -24.13 -7.88
N ILE A 89 1.17 -23.04 -8.54
CA ILE A 89 0.22 -22.20 -9.29
C ILE A 89 0.13 -22.75 -10.71
N ASP A 90 -0.96 -23.42 -11.06
CA ASP A 90 -1.20 -23.95 -12.40
C ASP A 90 -1.74 -22.89 -13.38
N ASN A 91 -2.38 -21.82 -12.86
CA ASN A 91 -2.94 -20.76 -13.68
C ASN A 91 -1.85 -19.81 -14.21
N PRO A 92 -1.59 -19.75 -15.54
CA PRO A 92 -0.53 -18.91 -16.10
C PRO A 92 -0.74 -17.40 -15.88
N GLU A 93 -2.00 -16.94 -15.78
CA GLU A 93 -2.33 -15.54 -15.52
C GLU A 93 -1.91 -15.19 -14.08
N LEU A 94 -2.25 -16.03 -13.10
CA LEU A 94 -1.84 -15.84 -11.72
C LEU A 94 -0.32 -15.96 -11.56
N GLN A 95 0.35 -16.89 -12.28
CA GLN A 95 1.82 -16.98 -12.28
C GLN A 95 2.47 -15.68 -12.75
N LYS A 96 1.95 -15.08 -13.84
CA LYS A 96 2.43 -13.78 -14.35
C LYS A 96 2.23 -12.68 -13.32
N ARG A 97 1.03 -12.58 -12.73
CA ARG A 97 0.71 -11.56 -11.73
C ARG A 97 1.57 -11.69 -10.47
N VAL A 98 1.83 -12.90 -10.01
CA VAL A 98 2.77 -13.17 -8.91
C VAL A 98 4.20 -12.75 -9.26
N ALA A 99 4.64 -13.00 -10.50
CA ALA A 99 5.98 -12.59 -10.93
C ALA A 99 6.13 -11.06 -10.99
N ASP A 100 5.08 -10.34 -11.39
CA ASP A 100 5.08 -8.88 -11.44
C ASP A 100 4.90 -8.26 -10.04
N PHE A 101 4.04 -8.82 -9.17
CA PHE A 101 3.95 -8.52 -7.75
C PHE A 101 5.34 -8.56 -7.06
N ILE A 102 6.07 -9.67 -7.20
CA ILE A 102 7.41 -9.80 -6.62
C ILE A 102 8.35 -8.67 -7.05
N LYS A 103 8.22 -8.19 -8.29
CA LYS A 103 9.06 -7.11 -8.81
C LYS A 103 8.61 -5.74 -8.28
N GLN A 104 7.29 -5.49 -8.17
CA GLN A 104 6.76 -4.25 -7.59
C GLN A 104 7.17 -4.14 -6.12
N GLU A 105 6.95 -5.18 -5.32
CA GLU A 105 7.37 -5.24 -3.91
C GLU A 105 8.88 -4.99 -3.73
N ALA A 106 9.71 -5.52 -4.64
CA ALA A 106 11.14 -5.25 -4.60
C ALA A 106 11.48 -3.77 -4.88
N GLN A 107 10.73 -3.08 -5.74
CA GLN A 107 10.91 -1.64 -6.00
C GLN A 107 10.40 -0.78 -4.82
N HIS A 108 9.27 -1.16 -4.20
CA HIS A 108 8.78 -0.52 -2.97
C HIS A 108 9.86 -0.57 -1.87
N GLY A 109 10.42 -1.76 -1.61
CA GLY A 109 11.49 -1.93 -0.64
C GLY A 109 12.69 -1.02 -0.90
N ILE A 110 13.13 -0.87 -2.16
CA ILE A 110 14.24 0.01 -2.53
C ILE A 110 13.91 1.49 -2.26
N ALA A 111 12.70 1.94 -2.62
CA ALA A 111 12.31 3.34 -2.45
C ALA A 111 12.14 3.71 -0.96
N HIS A 112 11.50 2.84 -0.17
CA HIS A 112 11.32 3.05 1.26
C HIS A 112 12.62 2.87 2.06
N ASP A 113 13.59 2.08 1.59
CA ASP A 113 14.93 2.03 2.18
C ASP A 113 15.67 3.37 2.03
N LYS A 114 15.45 4.13 0.95
CA LYS A 114 15.98 5.51 0.84
C LYS A 114 15.39 6.41 1.93
N MET A 115 14.07 6.34 2.17
CA MET A 115 13.43 7.09 3.26
C MET A 115 13.95 6.65 4.64
N ASN A 116 14.19 5.35 4.85
CA ASN A 116 14.78 4.81 6.07
C ASN A 116 16.19 5.37 6.29
N GLN A 117 17.00 5.50 5.23
CA GLN A 117 18.33 6.08 5.33
C GLN A 117 18.28 7.56 5.77
N LEU A 118 17.36 8.35 5.23
CA LEU A 118 17.16 9.74 5.67
C LEU A 118 16.74 9.83 7.14
N MET A 119 15.86 8.95 7.59
CA MET A 119 15.48 8.88 9.02
C MET A 119 16.69 8.53 9.90
N LYS A 120 17.55 7.63 9.44
CA LYS A 120 18.78 7.28 10.15
C LYS A 120 19.74 8.48 10.25
N GLU A 121 19.92 9.25 9.20
CA GLU A 121 20.69 10.48 9.18
C GLU A 121 20.13 11.56 10.11
N GLN A 122 18.80 11.55 10.31
CA GLN A 122 18.11 12.39 11.30
C GLN A 122 18.26 11.88 12.76
N GLY A 123 18.98 10.78 12.99
CA GLY A 123 19.21 10.22 14.34
C GLY A 123 18.13 9.27 14.83
N MET A 124 17.25 8.76 13.94
CA MET A 124 16.27 7.76 14.31
C MET A 124 16.92 6.36 14.45
N PRO A 125 16.46 5.50 15.38
CA PRO A 125 17.04 4.18 15.63
C PRO A 125 16.56 3.13 14.59
N VAL A 126 16.76 3.41 13.30
CA VAL A 126 16.28 2.60 12.18
C VAL A 126 16.86 1.18 12.23
N ASP A 127 18.16 1.04 12.50
CA ASP A 127 18.82 -0.28 12.53
C ASP A 127 18.25 -1.19 13.65
N GLU A 128 17.87 -0.63 14.79
CA GLU A 128 17.23 -1.37 15.88
C GLU A 128 15.84 -1.85 15.49
N PHE A 129 15.04 -0.97 14.86
CA PHE A 129 13.70 -1.31 14.40
C PHE A 129 13.72 -2.37 13.30
N THR A 130 14.55 -2.20 12.28
CA THR A 130 14.68 -3.16 11.18
C THR A 130 15.25 -4.51 11.64
N SER A 131 16.24 -4.50 12.54
CA SER A 131 16.74 -5.75 13.16
C SER A 131 15.64 -6.52 13.89
N THR A 132 14.77 -5.81 14.60
CA THR A 132 13.63 -6.42 15.30
C THR A 132 12.62 -7.01 14.33
N LEU A 133 12.26 -6.27 13.25
CA LEU A 133 11.37 -6.75 12.21
C LEU A 133 11.90 -8.00 11.52
N LYS A 134 13.18 -7.99 11.13
CA LYS A 134 13.84 -9.14 10.50
C LYS A 134 13.76 -10.39 11.37
N LYS A 135 13.92 -10.24 12.69
CA LYS A 135 13.78 -11.37 13.63
C LYS A 135 12.34 -11.89 13.68
N ILE A 136 11.35 -10.98 13.72
CA ILE A 136 9.93 -11.35 13.72
C ILE A 136 9.58 -12.08 12.43
N PHE A 137 9.85 -11.51 11.26
CA PHE A 137 9.51 -12.13 9.99
C PHE A 137 10.26 -13.43 9.74
N ARG A 138 11.53 -13.54 10.16
CA ARG A 138 12.26 -14.82 10.12
C ARG A 138 11.59 -15.88 11.01
N PHE A 139 11.10 -15.50 12.18
CA PHE A 139 10.34 -16.41 13.04
C PHE A 139 9.05 -16.87 12.34
N GLU A 140 8.27 -15.94 11.78
CA GLU A 140 7.01 -16.27 11.07
C GLU A 140 7.29 -17.23 9.90
N LEU A 141 8.27 -16.94 9.04
CA LEU A 141 8.64 -17.79 7.90
C LEU A 141 9.12 -19.19 8.30
N THR A 142 9.77 -19.33 9.46
CA THR A 142 10.38 -20.60 9.88
C THR A 142 9.53 -21.40 10.83
N LYS A 143 8.61 -20.80 11.57
CA LYS A 143 7.82 -21.42 12.66
C LYS A 143 6.33 -21.49 12.37
N ARG A 144 5.80 -20.70 11.43
CA ARG A 144 4.40 -20.74 11.03
C ARG A 144 4.21 -21.52 9.73
N SER A 145 3.01 -21.97 9.47
CA SER A 145 2.70 -22.66 8.22
C SER A 145 2.71 -21.69 7.03
N PRO A 146 3.01 -22.18 5.80
CA PRO A 146 2.87 -21.37 4.59
C PRO A 146 1.46 -20.75 4.44
N GLN A 147 0.41 -21.49 4.83
CA GLN A 147 -0.98 -21.01 4.80
C GLN A 147 -1.20 -19.80 5.72
N TYR A 148 -0.64 -19.85 6.93
CA TYR A 148 -0.70 -18.70 7.83
C TYR A 148 0.06 -17.51 7.28
N ASN A 149 1.26 -17.71 6.74
CA ASN A 149 2.10 -16.66 6.20
C ASN A 149 1.47 -15.98 4.97
N ILE A 150 0.90 -16.73 4.03
CA ILE A 150 0.21 -16.13 2.86
C ILE A 150 -1.09 -15.40 3.28
N ALA A 151 -1.77 -15.86 4.33
CA ALA A 151 -2.93 -15.15 4.87
C ALA A 151 -2.53 -13.84 5.55
N MET A 152 -1.40 -13.78 6.25
CA MET A 152 -0.83 -12.55 6.81
C MET A 152 -0.47 -11.55 5.70
N THR A 153 0.19 -12.02 4.63
CA THR A 153 0.50 -11.22 3.44
C THR A 153 -0.78 -10.65 2.81
N ALA A 154 -1.76 -11.50 2.48
CA ALA A 154 -3.02 -11.05 1.89
C ALA A 154 -3.79 -10.07 2.80
N ALA A 155 -3.69 -10.20 4.12
CA ALA A 155 -4.30 -9.27 5.07
C ALA A 155 -3.56 -7.92 5.11
N ALA A 156 -2.23 -7.92 5.03
CA ALA A 156 -1.43 -6.71 4.96
C ALA A 156 -1.70 -5.95 3.65
N GLU A 157 -1.68 -6.64 2.50
CA GLU A 157 -2.04 -6.12 1.18
C GLU A 157 -3.44 -5.48 1.16
N HIS A 158 -4.40 -6.11 1.83
CA HIS A 158 -5.73 -5.52 1.96
C HIS A 158 -5.70 -4.21 2.75
N LEU A 159 -4.93 -4.14 3.83
CA LEU A 159 -4.82 -2.93 4.66
C LEU A 159 -4.07 -1.80 3.92
N THR A 160 -2.98 -2.11 3.20
CA THR A 160 -2.23 -1.13 2.42
C THR A 160 -3.08 -0.57 1.28
N ALA A 161 -3.82 -1.40 0.57
CA ALA A 161 -4.77 -0.97 -0.45
C ALA A 161 -5.90 -0.07 0.11
N LEU A 162 -6.46 -0.40 1.29
CA LEU A 162 -7.44 0.45 1.96
C LEU A 162 -6.85 1.80 2.39
N MET A 163 -5.61 1.80 2.91
CA MET A 163 -4.91 3.04 3.25
C MET A 163 -4.62 3.88 2.01
N ALA A 164 -4.16 3.26 0.92
CA ALA A 164 -3.92 3.91 -0.36
C ALA A 164 -5.19 4.64 -0.86
N GLU A 165 -6.32 3.96 -0.89
CA GLU A 165 -7.61 4.54 -1.26
C GLU A 165 -7.98 5.70 -0.33
N THR A 166 -7.89 5.50 0.98
CA THR A 166 -8.31 6.50 1.97
C THR A 166 -7.44 7.75 1.94
N PHE A 167 -6.13 7.60 1.75
CA PHE A 167 -5.20 8.73 1.74
C PHE A 167 -5.37 9.61 0.50
N TYR A 168 -5.77 9.03 -0.64
CA TYR A 168 -5.84 9.75 -1.91
C TYR A 168 -7.26 10.05 -2.40
N SER A 169 -8.31 9.38 -1.89
CA SER A 169 -9.69 9.71 -2.24
C SER A 169 -10.12 11.07 -1.72
N ASN A 170 -9.53 11.55 -0.63
CA ASN A 170 -9.78 12.87 -0.06
C ASN A 170 -8.51 13.71 -0.07
N LYS A 171 -8.48 14.72 -0.93
CA LYS A 171 -7.36 15.65 -1.10
C LYS A 171 -6.85 16.26 0.22
N LYS A 172 -7.77 16.54 1.16
CA LYS A 172 -7.44 17.14 2.47
C LYS A 172 -6.57 16.24 3.33
N THR A 173 -6.56 14.93 3.09
CA THR A 173 -5.81 13.98 3.91
C THR A 173 -4.30 14.25 3.84
N LEU A 174 -3.77 14.50 2.64
CA LEU A 174 -2.35 14.72 2.41
C LEU A 174 -2.02 16.15 1.91
N GLU A 175 -2.93 17.12 2.04
CA GLU A 175 -2.70 18.49 1.57
C GLU A 175 -1.48 19.15 2.22
N ASN A 176 -1.20 18.79 3.47
CA ASN A 176 -0.10 19.31 4.26
C ASN A 176 1.19 18.48 4.14
N ALA A 177 1.20 17.39 3.39
CA ALA A 177 2.38 16.59 3.16
C ALA A 177 3.30 17.25 2.13
N HIS A 178 4.63 17.15 2.33
CA HIS A 178 5.60 17.62 1.36
C HIS A 178 5.43 16.90 0.01
N PRO A 179 5.46 17.62 -1.13
CA PRO A 179 5.17 17.04 -2.45
C PRO A 179 5.98 15.78 -2.78
N TYR A 180 7.28 15.75 -2.42
CA TYR A 180 8.16 14.63 -2.72
C TYR A 180 7.79 13.36 -1.95
N VAL A 181 7.50 13.49 -0.66
CA VAL A 181 7.05 12.37 0.16
C VAL A 181 5.65 11.93 -0.25
N ARG A 182 4.76 12.89 -0.56
CA ARG A 182 3.44 12.61 -1.10
C ARG A 182 3.51 11.85 -2.43
N ALA A 183 4.47 12.17 -3.31
CA ALA A 183 4.67 11.46 -4.57
C ALA A 183 5.16 10.02 -4.38
N LEU A 184 6.06 9.76 -3.41
CA LEU A 184 6.47 8.40 -3.04
C LEU A 184 5.26 7.56 -2.62
N PHE A 185 4.45 8.07 -1.68
CA PHE A 185 3.25 7.36 -1.23
C PHE A 185 2.17 7.27 -2.33
N ALA A 186 2.10 8.23 -3.29
CA ALA A 186 1.20 8.15 -4.44
C ALA A 186 1.56 7.00 -5.37
N TRP A 187 2.84 6.87 -5.72
CA TRP A 187 3.33 5.75 -6.52
C TRP A 187 3.06 4.40 -5.84
N HIS A 188 3.42 4.28 -4.56
CA HIS A 188 3.14 3.08 -3.79
C HIS A 188 1.63 2.77 -3.80
N ALA A 189 0.76 3.77 -3.56
CA ALA A 189 -0.69 3.59 -3.59
C ALA A 189 -1.22 3.13 -4.97
N ILE A 190 -0.64 3.58 -6.07
CA ILE A 190 -0.96 3.13 -7.42
C ILE A 190 -0.64 1.65 -7.60
N GLU A 191 0.55 1.21 -7.20
CA GLU A 191 0.96 -0.19 -7.33
C GLU A 191 0.21 -1.11 -6.36
N GLU A 192 -0.16 -0.62 -5.15
CA GLU A 192 -1.09 -1.33 -4.25
C GLU A 192 -2.46 -1.61 -4.89
N MET A 193 -2.99 -0.68 -5.70
CA MET A 193 -4.24 -0.91 -6.43
C MET A 193 -4.09 -1.97 -7.54
N GLU A 194 -2.92 -2.10 -8.11
CA GLU A 194 -2.62 -3.05 -9.20
C GLU A 194 -2.48 -4.48 -8.68
N HIS A 195 -1.90 -4.68 -7.50
CA HIS A 195 -1.58 -6.02 -6.99
C HIS A 195 -2.33 -6.47 -5.73
N ARG A 196 -3.24 -5.66 -5.19
CA ARG A 196 -3.99 -5.90 -3.93
C ARG A 196 -4.69 -7.26 -3.81
N ASP A 197 -4.93 -7.94 -4.93
CA ASP A 197 -5.61 -9.24 -4.97
C ASP A 197 -4.66 -10.41 -5.25
N VAL A 198 -3.39 -10.16 -5.60
CA VAL A 198 -2.45 -11.23 -5.95
C VAL A 198 -2.21 -12.20 -4.80
N ALA A 199 -1.83 -11.70 -3.62
CA ALA A 199 -1.63 -12.53 -2.44
C ALA A 199 -2.95 -13.17 -1.97
N PHE A 200 -4.09 -12.49 -2.14
CA PHE A 200 -5.41 -13.03 -1.84
C PHE A 200 -5.75 -14.20 -2.76
N ASP A 201 -5.48 -14.10 -4.05
CA ASP A 201 -5.70 -15.17 -5.02
C ASP A 201 -4.82 -16.40 -4.71
N VAL A 202 -3.53 -16.19 -4.42
CA VAL A 202 -2.64 -17.28 -3.98
C VAL A 202 -3.17 -17.94 -2.71
N MET A 203 -3.60 -17.15 -1.73
CA MET A 203 -4.18 -17.63 -0.48
C MET A 203 -5.44 -18.51 -0.71
N ARG A 204 -6.31 -18.08 -1.63
CA ARG A 204 -7.60 -18.74 -1.89
C ARG A 204 -7.49 -19.93 -2.82
N GLN A 205 -6.78 -19.78 -3.94
CA GLN A 205 -6.77 -20.76 -5.03
C GLN A 205 -5.73 -21.86 -4.82
N VAL A 206 -4.61 -21.55 -4.13
CA VAL A 206 -3.47 -22.45 -3.97
C VAL A 206 -3.22 -22.82 -2.52
N GLY A 207 -3.30 -21.84 -1.61
CA GLY A 207 -3.10 -22.04 -0.18
C GLY A 207 -4.27 -22.71 0.51
N GLU A 208 -5.47 -22.65 -0.05
CA GLU A 208 -6.71 -23.19 0.50
C GLU A 208 -6.94 -22.81 1.97
N VAL A 209 -6.61 -21.56 2.31
CA VAL A 209 -6.63 -21.07 3.70
C VAL A 209 -8.06 -21.05 4.25
N PRO A 210 -8.30 -21.63 5.44
CA PRO A 210 -9.61 -21.61 6.08
C PRO A 210 -10.11 -20.17 6.36
N GLU A 211 -11.42 -19.97 6.24
CA GLU A 211 -12.09 -18.69 6.51
C GLU A 211 -11.79 -18.13 7.92
N SER A 212 -11.72 -19.02 8.92
CA SER A 212 -11.38 -18.64 10.29
C SER A 212 -9.97 -18.04 10.39
N THR A 213 -8.99 -18.66 9.73
CA THR A 213 -7.61 -18.16 9.67
C THR A 213 -7.57 -16.83 8.94
N ARG A 214 -8.19 -16.72 7.75
CA ARG A 214 -8.26 -15.49 6.97
C ARG A 214 -8.80 -14.31 7.79
N ARG A 215 -9.91 -14.52 8.51
CA ARG A 215 -10.53 -13.48 9.35
C ARG A 215 -9.69 -13.13 10.57
N PHE A 216 -9.13 -14.13 11.25
CA PHE A 216 -8.28 -13.93 12.40
C PHE A 216 -7.02 -13.14 12.07
N VAL A 217 -6.33 -13.49 10.98
CA VAL A 217 -5.08 -12.81 10.62
C VAL A 217 -5.29 -11.36 10.20
N LEU A 218 -6.42 -10.97 9.60
CA LEU A 218 -6.70 -9.56 9.33
C LEU A 218 -6.74 -8.74 10.61
N VAL A 219 -7.48 -9.21 11.62
CA VAL A 219 -7.56 -8.51 12.92
C VAL A 219 -6.19 -8.44 13.57
N LEU A 220 -5.46 -9.55 13.59
CA LEU A 220 -4.11 -9.61 14.15
C LEU A 220 -3.16 -8.66 13.43
N THR A 221 -3.11 -8.69 12.10
CA THR A 221 -2.27 -7.81 11.27
C THR A 221 -2.60 -6.33 11.54
N THR A 222 -3.90 -6.01 11.63
CA THR A 222 -4.34 -4.64 11.95
C THR A 222 -3.78 -4.18 13.30
N VAL A 223 -3.96 -5.00 14.34
CA VAL A 223 -3.48 -4.65 15.69
C VAL A 223 -1.96 -4.52 15.73
N LEU A 224 -1.23 -5.46 15.10
CA LEU A 224 0.23 -5.43 15.06
C LEU A 224 0.74 -4.23 14.26
N MET A 225 0.20 -3.97 13.07
CA MET A 225 0.64 -2.87 12.22
C MET A 225 0.45 -1.52 12.91
N PHE A 226 -0.75 -1.22 13.39
CA PHE A 226 -1.01 0.07 14.06
C PHE A 226 -0.33 0.16 15.43
N GLY A 227 -0.29 -0.93 16.20
CA GLY A 227 0.38 -0.98 17.50
C GLY A 227 1.89 -0.71 17.37
N PHE A 228 2.57 -1.37 16.44
CA PHE A 228 4.01 -1.15 16.19
C PHE A 228 4.27 0.23 15.59
N THR A 229 3.40 0.74 14.71
CA THR A 229 3.52 2.10 14.18
C THR A 229 3.45 3.14 15.31
N LEU A 230 2.45 3.07 16.18
CA LEU A 230 2.33 3.97 17.34
C LEU A 230 3.52 3.86 18.31
N TYR A 231 3.97 2.64 18.58
CA TYR A 231 5.14 2.40 19.44
C TYR A 231 6.39 3.08 18.88
N ARG A 232 6.69 2.87 17.58
CA ARG A 232 7.84 3.48 16.92
C ARG A 232 7.72 4.99 16.83
N THR A 233 6.53 5.51 16.50
CA THR A 233 6.24 6.95 16.53
C THR A 233 6.60 7.56 17.87
N ASN A 234 6.20 6.93 18.99
CA ASN A 234 6.53 7.43 20.31
C ASN A 234 8.06 7.41 20.60
N ILE A 235 8.80 6.41 20.08
CA ILE A 235 10.27 6.37 20.21
C ILE A 235 10.90 7.46 19.32
N MET A 236 10.45 7.62 18.08
CA MET A 236 10.98 8.66 17.18
C MET A 236 10.75 10.06 17.74
N LEU A 237 9.59 10.35 18.30
CA LEU A 237 9.30 11.61 18.99
C LEU A 237 10.21 11.81 20.22
N LYS A 238 10.58 10.73 20.93
CA LYS A 238 11.59 10.80 22.00
C LYS A 238 12.96 11.19 21.45
N CYS A 239 13.36 10.62 20.32
CA CYS A 239 14.62 10.96 19.64
C CYS A 239 14.63 12.41 19.13
N ASP A 240 13.46 12.94 18.76
CA ASP A 240 13.28 14.38 18.44
C ASP A 240 13.36 15.32 19.65
N GLY A 241 13.49 14.77 20.87
CA GLY A 241 13.67 15.56 22.10
C GLY A 241 12.38 15.88 22.85
N PHE A 242 11.20 15.39 22.41
CA PHE A 242 9.95 15.64 23.09
C PHE A 242 9.82 14.87 24.41
N SER A 243 9.41 15.58 25.46
CA SER A 243 9.14 14.99 26.77
C SER A 243 7.97 14.01 26.75
N PRO A 244 7.84 13.09 27.74
CA PRO A 244 6.72 12.15 27.81
C PRO A 244 5.35 12.83 27.76
N LYS A 245 5.21 14.00 28.41
CA LYS A 245 3.95 14.78 28.43
C LYS A 245 3.61 15.36 27.07
N GLU A 246 4.61 15.89 26.35
CA GLU A 246 4.42 16.42 24.99
C GLU A 246 4.03 15.30 24.02
N ARG A 247 4.73 14.17 24.05
CA ARG A 247 4.43 13.01 23.21
C ARG A 247 3.02 12.49 23.42
N LEU A 248 2.59 12.37 24.67
CA LEU A 248 1.21 11.99 24.99
C LEU A 248 0.20 13.02 24.46
N SER A 249 0.48 14.32 24.65
CA SER A 249 -0.38 15.41 24.14
C SER A 249 -0.48 15.37 22.61
N MET A 250 0.64 15.18 21.90
CA MET A 250 0.69 15.06 20.43
C MET A 250 -0.11 13.85 19.96
N THR A 251 0.07 12.69 20.60
CA THR A 251 -0.68 11.47 20.29
C THR A 251 -2.19 11.70 20.46
N LEU A 252 -2.63 12.24 21.58
CA LEU A 252 -4.05 12.49 21.83
C LEU A 252 -4.67 13.50 20.85
N LYS A 253 -3.91 14.51 20.43
CA LYS A 253 -4.34 15.50 19.43
C LYS A 253 -4.35 14.92 18.01
N GLY A 254 -3.44 13.99 17.69
CA GLY A 254 -3.35 13.35 16.39
C GLY A 254 -4.33 12.19 16.18
N LEU A 255 -4.78 11.52 17.25
CA LEU A 255 -5.73 10.40 17.15
C LEU A 255 -7.02 10.72 16.37
N PRO A 256 -7.64 11.91 16.50
CA PRO A 256 -8.82 12.25 15.70
C PRO A 256 -8.59 12.26 14.18
N TRP A 257 -7.36 12.49 13.71
CA TRP A 257 -7.02 12.39 12.29
C TRP A 257 -7.24 10.96 11.77
N PHE A 258 -7.03 9.95 12.62
CA PHE A 258 -7.22 8.55 12.27
C PHE A 258 -8.64 8.05 12.58
N PHE A 259 -9.13 8.32 13.80
CA PHE A 259 -10.34 7.71 14.38
C PHE A 259 -11.51 8.69 14.57
N GLY A 260 -11.35 9.96 14.22
CA GLY A 260 -12.43 10.94 14.27
C GLY A 260 -13.57 10.58 13.30
N LYS A 261 -14.70 11.31 13.38
CA LYS A 261 -15.88 11.08 12.52
C LYS A 261 -15.54 11.03 11.03
N ASN A 262 -14.57 11.84 10.60
CA ASN A 262 -14.04 11.89 9.23
C ASN A 262 -12.59 11.43 9.17
N GLY A 263 -12.15 10.63 10.15
CA GLY A 263 -10.78 10.13 10.24
C GLY A 263 -10.51 9.07 9.16
N THR A 264 -9.24 8.95 8.80
CA THR A 264 -8.79 8.07 7.71
C THR A 264 -9.19 6.61 7.93
N LEU A 265 -8.96 6.07 9.14
CA LEU A 265 -9.35 4.69 9.45
C LEU A 265 -10.87 4.51 9.59
N THR A 266 -11.59 5.58 9.97
CA THR A 266 -13.06 5.54 10.00
C THR A 266 -13.64 5.47 8.60
N ALA A 267 -13.03 6.14 7.63
CA ALA A 267 -13.46 6.11 6.23
C ALA A 267 -13.35 4.70 5.62
N MET A 268 -12.31 3.94 5.92
CA MET A 268 -12.10 2.58 5.37
C MET A 268 -12.93 1.48 6.06
N LYS A 269 -13.68 1.79 7.14
CA LYS A 269 -14.41 0.80 7.96
C LYS A 269 -15.30 -0.13 7.14
N LYS A 270 -16.05 0.39 6.17
CA LYS A 270 -16.98 -0.42 5.36
C LYS A 270 -16.23 -1.49 4.57
N GLN A 271 -15.20 -1.08 3.83
CA GLN A 271 -14.40 -1.96 3.00
C GLN A 271 -13.58 -2.95 3.85
N TYR A 272 -13.06 -2.50 5.00
CA TYR A 272 -12.42 -3.39 5.98
C TYR A 272 -13.37 -4.52 6.44
N LEU A 273 -14.65 -4.20 6.70
CA LEU A 273 -15.65 -5.19 7.12
C LEU A 273 -16.07 -6.12 5.98
N ASP A 274 -15.89 -5.72 4.71
CA ASP A 274 -16.17 -6.57 3.57
C ASP A 274 -15.28 -7.82 3.53
N TRP A 275 -14.05 -7.74 4.07
CA TRP A 275 -13.17 -8.90 4.24
C TRP A 275 -13.82 -10.07 4.97
N PHE A 276 -14.74 -9.82 5.89
CA PHE A 276 -15.39 -10.88 6.69
C PHE A 276 -16.52 -11.60 5.93
N LYS A 277 -16.92 -11.15 4.75
CA LYS A 277 -17.88 -11.83 3.90
C LYS A 277 -17.22 -13.07 3.27
N LYS A 278 -17.99 -14.16 3.13
CA LYS A 278 -17.47 -15.43 2.57
C LYS A 278 -17.06 -15.30 1.10
N ASP A 279 -17.82 -14.53 0.34
CA ASP A 279 -17.68 -14.27 -1.11
C ASP A 279 -16.87 -13.01 -1.42
N PHE A 280 -16.19 -12.45 -0.42
CA PHE A 280 -15.35 -11.27 -0.59
C PHE A 280 -14.15 -11.56 -1.50
N HIS A 281 -13.86 -10.60 -2.36
CA HIS A 281 -12.62 -10.52 -3.14
C HIS A 281 -12.18 -9.06 -3.25
N PRO A 282 -10.86 -8.73 -3.11
CA PRO A 282 -10.39 -7.34 -3.15
C PRO A 282 -10.74 -6.60 -4.44
N SER A 283 -10.81 -7.29 -5.58
CA SER A 283 -11.22 -6.68 -6.86
C SER A 283 -12.69 -6.26 -6.93
N GLN A 284 -13.51 -6.55 -5.90
CA GLN A 284 -14.87 -6.02 -5.80
C GLN A 284 -14.88 -4.54 -5.39
N HIS A 285 -13.78 -4.05 -4.81
CA HIS A 285 -13.62 -2.63 -4.53
C HIS A 285 -13.12 -1.90 -5.78
N PRO A 286 -13.66 -0.72 -6.12
CA PRO A 286 -13.19 0.05 -7.28
C PRO A 286 -11.74 0.50 -7.07
N VAL A 287 -11.03 0.70 -8.16
CA VAL A 287 -9.75 1.40 -8.16
C VAL A 287 -10.01 2.88 -7.87
N ILE A 288 -9.07 3.56 -7.21
CA ILE A 288 -9.15 5.00 -6.94
C ILE A 288 -9.49 5.75 -8.24
N ARG A 289 -10.49 6.63 -8.19
CA ARG A 289 -11.04 7.32 -9.37
C ARG A 289 -9.98 8.00 -10.22
N GLN A 290 -8.99 8.60 -9.59
CA GLN A 290 -7.92 9.36 -10.24
C GLN A 290 -6.71 8.50 -10.67
N TYR A 291 -6.78 7.17 -10.53
CA TYR A 291 -5.73 6.26 -10.99
C TYR A 291 -5.23 6.54 -12.42
N PRO A 292 -6.11 6.76 -13.43
CA PRO A 292 -5.66 7.06 -14.78
C PRO A 292 -4.85 8.36 -14.89
N VAL A 293 -5.16 9.34 -14.04
CA VAL A 293 -4.45 10.65 -14.04
C VAL A 293 -2.98 10.46 -13.72
N TRP A 294 -2.66 9.61 -12.72
CA TRP A 294 -1.28 9.31 -12.37
C TRP A 294 -0.53 8.62 -13.52
N ILE A 295 -1.15 7.58 -14.11
CA ILE A 295 -0.55 6.81 -15.22
C ILE A 295 -0.26 7.71 -16.41
N GLU A 296 -1.26 8.47 -16.86
CA GLU A 296 -1.13 9.37 -18.02
C GLU A 296 -0.10 10.47 -17.78
N THR A 297 -0.02 10.99 -16.55
CA THR A 297 0.97 12.03 -16.23
C THR A 297 2.37 11.46 -16.22
N LEU A 298 2.60 10.29 -15.62
CA LEU A 298 3.91 9.64 -15.64
C LEU A 298 4.35 9.30 -17.07
N GLU A 299 3.46 8.76 -17.90
CA GLU A 299 3.78 8.44 -19.29
C GLU A 299 4.16 9.68 -20.12
N LYS A 300 3.52 10.83 -19.85
CA LYS A 300 3.79 12.08 -20.56
C LYS A 300 5.06 12.80 -20.10
N THR A 301 5.34 12.74 -18.81
CA THR A 301 6.41 13.57 -18.20
C THR A 301 7.64 12.77 -17.82
N ASN A 302 7.50 11.47 -17.63
CA ASN A 302 8.50 10.59 -17.00
C ASN A 302 8.97 11.12 -15.62
N ASP A 303 8.08 11.87 -14.92
CA ASP A 303 8.34 12.51 -13.64
C ASP A 303 7.34 11.99 -12.59
N PRO A 304 7.80 11.19 -11.61
CA PRO A 304 6.92 10.65 -10.57
C PRO A 304 6.37 11.72 -9.62
N ILE A 305 7.07 12.87 -9.49
CA ILE A 305 6.62 13.96 -8.63
C ILE A 305 5.46 14.69 -9.32
N ALA A 306 5.59 14.99 -10.61
CA ALA A 306 4.49 15.56 -11.39
C ALA A 306 3.27 14.63 -11.42
N ALA A 307 3.49 13.31 -11.57
CA ALA A 307 2.42 12.31 -11.54
C ALA A 307 1.73 12.25 -10.16
N GLY A 308 2.51 12.25 -9.07
CA GLY A 308 1.99 12.28 -7.71
C GLY A 308 1.20 13.53 -7.38
N GLU A 309 1.66 14.70 -7.85
CA GLU A 309 0.95 15.97 -7.70
C GLU A 309 -0.37 15.98 -8.48
N ALA A 310 -0.36 15.57 -9.75
CA ALA A 310 -1.57 15.48 -10.57
C ALA A 310 -2.60 14.51 -9.96
N PHE A 311 -2.14 13.36 -9.46
CA PHE A 311 -2.97 12.38 -8.78
C PHE A 311 -3.64 12.95 -7.53
N TRP A 312 -2.87 13.62 -6.68
CA TRP A 312 -3.39 14.26 -5.49
C TRP A 312 -4.36 15.40 -5.82
N GLN A 313 -4.04 16.25 -6.81
CA GLN A 313 -4.91 17.36 -7.24
C GLN A 313 -6.25 16.88 -7.79
N ALA A 314 -6.30 15.72 -8.40
CA ALA A 314 -7.52 15.10 -8.91
C ALA A 314 -8.39 14.41 -7.82
N GLY A 315 -7.92 14.35 -6.57
CA GLY A 315 -8.68 13.89 -5.40
C GLY A 315 -9.84 14.83 -5.06
N LEU A 316 -10.86 14.30 -4.37
CA LEU A 316 -12.08 15.04 -3.98
C LEU A 316 -11.85 15.95 -2.76
#